data_e25d7b53da99664a10e5475aabeb71e5
#
_entry.id   e25d7b53da99664a10e5475aabeb71e5
#
_cell.length_a   1.000
_cell.length_b   1.000
_cell.length_c   1.000
_cell.angle_alpha   90.00
_cell.angle_beta   90.00
_cell.angle_gamma   90.00
#
_symmetry.space_group_name_H-M   'P 1'
#
loop_
_entity.id
_entity.type
_entity.pdbx_description
1 polymer ?
#
loop_
_entity_poly.entity_id
_entity_poly.type
_entity_poly.pdbx_seq_one_letter_code
_entity_poly.pdbx_strand_id
1 'polypeptide(L)'
;MEQMTEEQLFLQERKNTGTAWTRNEFFEKNGYLVIKDLWDPDELYRPVPEERGQINYWGKKLDQFTYTEIEQQVEGSLACYWHPQYRSIHSGIRLKLEKELGRKLYNTYYYDRYYFPSQILAKHADRDACEISVTVHISTNLEEPWAIWIKTPDTYADKKKTIIT
;
A
#
# COMPACT_ATOMS: atom_id res chain seq x y z
N MET A 1 -24.60 -17.63 16.80
CA MET A 1 -24.51 -17.30 15.36
C MET A 1 -23.03 -17.24 14.99
N GLU A 2 -22.61 -18.13 14.14
CA GLU A 2 -21.24 -18.17 13.67
C GLU A 2 -20.98 -16.96 12.76
N GLN A 3 -19.98 -16.17 13.09
CA GLN A 3 -19.64 -14.99 12.30
C GLN A 3 -18.98 -15.45 10.99
N MET A 4 -19.53 -15.05 9.86
CA MET A 4 -18.97 -15.40 8.56
C MET A 4 -17.52 -14.88 8.43
N THR A 5 -16.65 -15.68 7.87
CA THR A 5 -15.30 -15.25 7.55
C THR A 5 -15.30 -14.19 6.43
N GLU A 6 -14.25 -13.37 6.34
CA GLU A 6 -14.11 -12.40 5.23
C GLU A 6 -14.24 -13.05 3.85
N GLU A 7 -13.72 -14.27 3.70
CA GLU A 7 -13.83 -15.03 2.46
C GLU A 7 -15.26 -15.46 2.15
N GLN A 8 -16.00 -15.88 3.16
CA GLN A 8 -17.42 -16.24 3.01
C GLN A 8 -18.27 -15.03 2.65
N LEU A 9 -18.01 -13.88 3.30
CA LEU A 9 -18.69 -12.62 2.97
C LEU A 9 -18.40 -12.21 1.53
N PHE A 10 -17.14 -12.30 1.11
CA PHE A 10 -16.71 -12.01 -0.26
C PHE A 10 -17.39 -12.92 -1.29
N LEU A 11 -17.42 -14.23 -1.06
CA LEU A 11 -18.06 -15.18 -1.94
C LEU A 11 -19.58 -14.97 -2.01
N GLN A 12 -20.18 -14.55 -0.90
CA GLN A 12 -21.60 -14.24 -0.85
C GLN A 12 -21.93 -12.94 -1.59
N GLU A 13 -21.09 -11.92 -1.45
CA GLU A 13 -21.22 -10.66 -2.21
C GLU A 13 -21.09 -10.91 -3.72
N ARG A 14 -20.16 -11.76 -4.15
CA ARG A 14 -20.06 -12.19 -5.55
C ARG A 14 -21.28 -12.93 -6.06
N LYS A 15 -21.89 -13.78 -5.25
CA LYS A 15 -23.13 -14.48 -5.60
C LYS A 15 -24.31 -13.53 -5.71
N ASN A 16 -24.39 -12.55 -4.82
CA ASN A 16 -25.51 -11.63 -4.74
C ASN A 16 -25.51 -10.58 -5.86
N THR A 17 -24.32 -10.20 -6.35
CA THR A 17 -24.19 -9.18 -7.39
C THR A 17 -24.31 -9.75 -8.81
N GLY A 18 -24.24 -11.08 -8.98
CA GLY A 18 -24.31 -11.71 -10.30
C GLY A 18 -23.18 -11.31 -11.26
N THR A 19 -22.26 -10.48 -10.80
CA THR A 19 -21.14 -9.95 -11.58
C THR A 19 -19.91 -10.84 -11.41
N ALA A 20 -19.58 -11.56 -12.46
CA ALA A 20 -18.21 -12.00 -12.63
C ALA A 20 -17.35 -10.72 -12.74
N TRP A 21 -16.45 -10.49 -11.79
CA TRP A 21 -15.54 -9.35 -11.91
C TRP A 21 -14.69 -9.51 -13.16
N THR A 22 -14.76 -8.52 -14.01
CA THR A 22 -13.94 -8.48 -15.21
C THR A 22 -12.54 -8.03 -14.85
N ARG A 23 -11.53 -8.76 -15.32
CA ARG A 23 -10.14 -8.40 -15.19
C ARG A 23 -9.87 -7.03 -15.80
N ASN A 24 -9.10 -6.20 -15.11
CA ASN A 24 -8.69 -4.91 -15.67
C ASN A 24 -7.64 -5.14 -16.76
N GLU A 25 -8.04 -4.97 -18.02
CA GLU A 25 -7.19 -5.25 -19.18
C GLU A 25 -5.91 -4.38 -19.21
N PHE A 26 -6.03 -3.11 -18.83
CA PHE A 26 -4.86 -2.23 -18.79
C PHE A 26 -3.83 -2.72 -17.77
N PHE A 27 -4.28 -3.08 -16.57
CA PHE A 27 -3.42 -3.59 -15.52
C PHE A 27 -2.78 -4.93 -15.91
N GLU A 28 -3.56 -5.83 -16.49
CA GLU A 28 -3.06 -7.12 -16.97
C GLU A 28 -1.97 -6.94 -18.04
N LYS A 29 -2.19 -6.00 -18.95
CA LYS A 29 -1.26 -5.72 -20.05
C LYS A 29 0.00 -5.00 -19.60
N ASN A 30 -0.14 -3.97 -18.76
CA ASN A 30 0.94 -3.02 -18.47
C ASN A 30 1.64 -3.31 -17.14
N GLY A 31 1.02 -4.05 -16.22
CA GLY A 31 1.59 -4.38 -14.92
C GLY A 31 1.54 -3.23 -13.90
N TYR A 32 0.86 -2.14 -14.21
CA TYR A 32 0.60 -1.05 -13.30
C TYR A 32 -0.77 -0.42 -13.55
N LEU A 33 -1.27 0.31 -12.58
CA LEU A 33 -2.50 1.10 -12.68
C LEU A 33 -2.35 2.36 -11.84
N VAL A 34 -2.87 3.48 -12.35
CA VAL A 34 -2.97 4.73 -11.61
C VAL A 34 -4.42 4.96 -11.27
N ILE A 35 -4.73 5.09 -9.99
CA ILE A 35 -6.08 5.37 -9.50
C ILE A 35 -6.05 6.72 -8.82
N LYS A 36 -6.87 7.65 -9.30
CA LYS A 36 -7.06 8.95 -8.65
C LYS A 36 -8.16 8.86 -7.61
N ASP A 37 -8.02 9.64 -6.55
CA ASP A 37 -9.04 9.77 -5.49
C ASP A 37 -9.43 8.42 -4.87
N LEU A 38 -8.43 7.53 -4.70
CA LEU A 38 -8.66 6.20 -4.14
C LEU A 38 -9.21 6.24 -2.72
N TRP A 39 -8.75 7.21 -1.91
CA TRP A 39 -9.17 7.40 -0.53
C TRP A 39 -9.16 8.89 -0.15
N ASP A 40 -9.92 9.24 0.88
CA ASP A 40 -9.95 10.59 1.40
C ASP A 40 -8.56 10.98 1.96
N PRO A 41 -7.91 12.01 1.42
CA PRO A 41 -6.60 12.44 1.88
C PRO A 41 -6.59 12.90 3.34
N ASP A 42 -7.69 13.44 3.86
CA ASP A 42 -7.79 13.89 5.24
C ASP A 42 -7.77 12.72 6.22
N GLU A 43 -8.28 11.55 5.83
CA GLU A 43 -8.18 10.33 6.63
C GLU A 43 -6.78 9.70 6.59
N LEU A 44 -6.02 9.96 5.52
CA LEU A 44 -4.66 9.46 5.34
C LEU A 44 -3.61 10.35 5.99
N TYR A 45 -3.86 11.65 6.04
CA TYR A 45 -2.87 12.62 6.47
C TYR A 45 -2.49 12.46 7.94
N ARG A 46 -1.19 12.53 8.21
CA ARG A 46 -0.61 12.67 9.54
C ARG A 46 0.56 13.63 9.48
N PRO A 47 0.69 14.53 10.46
CA PRO A 47 1.85 15.40 10.53
C PRO A 47 3.14 14.60 10.76
N VAL A 48 4.26 15.16 10.36
CA VAL A 48 5.57 14.58 10.69
C VAL A 48 5.68 14.47 12.20
N PRO A 49 6.00 13.28 12.76
CA PRO A 49 6.11 13.10 14.21
C PRO A 49 7.26 13.93 14.79
N GLU A 50 6.98 14.63 15.88
CA GLU A 50 7.98 15.40 16.61
C GLU A 50 8.97 14.50 17.33
N GLU A 51 8.48 13.43 17.94
CA GLU A 51 9.30 12.44 18.62
C GLU A 51 9.73 11.34 17.66
N ARG A 52 11.04 11.21 17.53
CA ARG A 52 11.68 10.18 16.75
C ARG A 52 12.22 9.13 17.68
N GLY A 53 11.50 8.02 17.80
CA GLY A 53 11.94 6.90 18.61
C GLY A 53 12.88 5.98 17.87
N GLN A 54 13.80 5.36 18.58
CA GLN A 54 14.53 4.22 18.04
C GLN A 54 13.58 3.03 18.02
N ILE A 55 13.34 2.45 16.90
CA ILE A 55 12.59 1.22 16.81
C ILE A 55 13.48 0.04 16.97
N ASN A 56 13.02 -0.78 17.83
CA ASN A 56 13.40 -2.16 17.82
C ASN A 56 12.38 -2.97 17.02
N TYR A 57 12.73 -3.39 15.85
CA TYR A 57 11.95 -4.32 15.02
C TYR A 57 11.58 -5.63 15.75
N TRP A 58 12.25 -5.96 16.84
CA TRP A 58 12.27 -7.28 17.43
C TRP A 58 11.92 -7.31 18.91
N GLY A 59 10.92 -6.56 19.33
CA GLY A 59 10.24 -6.96 20.55
C GLY A 59 10.59 -6.22 21.82
N LYS A 60 11.09 -5.02 21.78
CA LYS A 60 10.83 -4.13 22.90
C LYS A 60 9.54 -3.38 22.64
N LYS A 61 8.67 -3.42 23.63
CA LYS A 61 7.58 -2.50 23.85
C LYS A 61 8.11 -1.08 23.73
N LEU A 62 8.19 -0.62 22.55
CA LEU A 62 8.13 0.78 22.30
C LEU A 62 6.67 1.09 22.33
N ASP A 63 6.32 2.13 23.01
CA ASP A 63 4.97 2.60 23.02
C ASP A 63 4.55 2.73 21.58
N GLN A 64 3.95 1.66 21.14
CA GLN A 64 3.12 1.48 19.98
C GLN A 64 3.39 2.47 18.85
N PHE A 65 3.83 2.01 17.71
CA PHE A 65 3.84 2.79 16.47
C PHE A 65 4.80 3.98 16.47
N THR A 66 5.99 3.77 16.98
CA THR A 66 7.06 4.76 16.93
C THR A 66 7.66 4.77 15.52
N TYR A 67 7.86 5.94 14.98
CA TYR A 67 8.59 6.12 13.72
C TYR A 67 10.08 5.89 13.93
N THR A 68 10.72 5.22 12.99
CA THR A 68 12.14 4.95 13.02
C THR A 68 12.85 5.61 11.86
N GLU A 69 14.05 6.09 12.14
CA GLU A 69 15.01 6.53 11.13
C GLU A 69 15.90 5.38 10.62
N ILE A 70 15.86 4.22 11.28
CA ILE A 70 16.62 3.02 10.87
C ILE A 70 15.84 2.30 9.80
N GLU A 71 15.68 2.95 8.67
CA GLU A 71 15.02 2.37 7.52
C GLU A 71 16.05 1.88 6.51
N GLN A 72 16.03 0.58 6.23
CA GLN A 72 17.04 -0.04 5.38
C GLN A 72 16.96 0.37 3.91
N GLN A 73 15.77 0.72 3.44
CA GLN A 73 15.58 1.12 2.04
C GLN A 73 15.91 2.59 1.78
N VAL A 74 15.61 3.46 2.76
CA VAL A 74 15.80 4.90 2.64
C VAL A 74 16.35 5.43 3.95
N GLU A 75 17.66 5.51 4.03
CA GLU A 75 18.35 5.98 5.23
C GLU A 75 17.86 7.37 5.65
N GLY A 76 17.54 7.52 6.94
CA GLY A 76 17.07 8.77 7.53
C GLY A 76 15.60 9.12 7.25
N SER A 77 14.87 8.32 6.47
CA SER A 77 13.42 8.47 6.37
C SER A 77 12.75 7.98 7.65
N LEU A 78 11.56 8.49 7.93
CA LEU A 78 10.76 8.01 9.05
C LEU A 78 9.72 7.02 8.54
N ALA A 79 9.72 5.79 9.04
CA ALA A 79 8.75 4.79 8.68
C ALA A 79 8.07 4.19 9.91
N CYS A 80 6.79 3.89 9.79
CA CYS A 80 6.01 3.20 10.80
C CYS A 80 5.23 2.05 10.17
N TYR A 81 5.41 0.86 10.71
CA TYR A 81 4.68 -0.33 10.26
C TYR A 81 3.43 -0.52 11.10
N TRP A 82 2.34 -0.90 10.43
CA TRP A 82 1.04 -1.22 11.05
C TRP A 82 0.46 -0.14 11.96
N HIS A 83 0.66 1.13 11.59
CA HIS A 83 0.02 2.20 12.36
C HIS A 83 -1.50 1.97 12.45
N PRO A 84 -2.11 2.05 13.65
CA PRO A 84 -3.52 1.66 13.86
C PRO A 84 -4.50 2.44 13.01
N GLN A 85 -4.22 3.72 12.74
CA GLN A 85 -5.06 4.56 11.89
C GLN A 85 -5.31 3.95 10.52
N TYR A 86 -4.32 3.27 9.96
CA TYR A 86 -4.41 2.74 8.60
C TYR A 86 -4.93 1.31 8.50
N ARG A 87 -5.27 0.66 9.61
CA ARG A 87 -5.72 -0.73 9.60
C ARG A 87 -7.01 -0.92 8.80
N SER A 88 -8.03 -0.13 9.10
CA SER A 88 -9.31 -0.17 8.39
C SER A 88 -9.18 0.36 6.96
N ILE A 89 -8.39 1.40 6.77
CA ILE A 89 -8.11 2.00 5.47
C ILE A 89 -7.43 0.98 4.54
N HIS A 90 -6.42 0.27 5.02
CA HIS A 90 -5.76 -0.80 4.26
C HIS A 90 -6.74 -1.86 3.76
N SER A 91 -7.63 -2.33 4.64
CA SER A 91 -8.67 -3.29 4.25
C SER A 91 -9.68 -2.68 3.28
N GLY A 92 -10.05 -1.41 3.47
CA GLY A 92 -10.94 -0.69 2.57
C GLY A 92 -10.33 -0.48 1.18
N ILE A 93 -9.05 -0.11 1.11
CA ILE A 93 -8.30 -0.01 -0.15
C ILE A 93 -8.26 -1.37 -0.85
N ARG A 94 -7.95 -2.46 -0.12
CA ARG A 94 -7.99 -3.80 -0.68
C ARG A 94 -9.32 -4.11 -1.37
N LEU A 95 -10.44 -3.82 -0.71
CA LEU A 95 -11.77 -4.07 -1.27
C LEU A 95 -12.06 -3.25 -2.53
N LYS A 96 -11.63 -1.98 -2.56
CA LYS A 96 -11.72 -1.16 -3.77
C LYS A 96 -10.88 -1.75 -4.91
N LEU A 97 -9.66 -2.16 -4.61
CA LEU A 97 -8.76 -2.75 -5.60
C LEU A 97 -9.25 -4.09 -6.14
N GLU A 98 -9.91 -4.91 -5.32
CA GLU A 98 -10.53 -6.15 -5.80
C GLU A 98 -11.55 -5.87 -6.91
N LYS A 99 -12.33 -4.81 -6.77
CA LYS A 99 -13.30 -4.37 -7.80
C LYS A 99 -12.60 -3.84 -9.05
N GLU A 100 -11.61 -2.95 -8.86
CA GLU A 100 -10.87 -2.35 -9.97
C GLU A 100 -10.07 -3.37 -10.79
N LEU A 101 -9.48 -4.35 -10.12
CA LEU A 101 -8.63 -5.34 -10.76
C LEU A 101 -9.38 -6.60 -11.21
N GLY A 102 -10.61 -6.78 -10.74
CA GLY A 102 -11.41 -7.97 -11.04
C GLY A 102 -10.81 -9.26 -10.46
N ARG A 103 -10.16 -9.20 -9.29
CA ARG A 103 -9.55 -10.35 -8.65
C ARG A 103 -9.58 -10.27 -7.13
N LYS A 104 -9.55 -11.43 -6.48
CA LYS A 104 -9.40 -11.53 -5.03
C LYS A 104 -8.00 -11.12 -4.61
N LEU A 105 -7.92 -10.31 -3.55
CA LEU A 105 -6.67 -9.89 -2.91
C LEU A 105 -6.67 -10.28 -1.43
N TYR A 106 -5.47 -10.43 -0.89
CA TYR A 106 -5.26 -10.72 0.52
C TYR A 106 -4.36 -9.64 1.13
N ASN A 107 -4.68 -9.24 2.37
CA ASN A 107 -3.84 -8.31 3.10
C ASN A 107 -2.49 -8.96 3.41
N THR A 108 -1.41 -8.25 3.16
CA THR A 108 -0.07 -8.59 3.63
C THR A 108 0.32 -7.66 4.77
N TYR A 109 0.93 -6.55 4.46
CA TYR A 109 1.31 -5.53 5.44
C TYR A 109 1.14 -4.14 4.83
N TYR A 110 1.21 -3.14 5.68
CA TYR A 110 1.25 -1.74 5.30
C TYR A 110 2.22 -0.99 6.19
N TYR A 111 2.73 0.10 5.68
CA TYR A 111 3.53 1.07 6.41
C TYR A 111 3.39 2.44 5.78
N ASP A 112 3.62 3.48 6.55
CA ASP A 112 3.74 4.85 6.07
C ASP A 112 5.16 5.35 6.23
N ARG A 113 5.57 6.27 5.35
CA ARG A 113 6.92 6.81 5.32
C ARG A 113 6.89 8.31 5.03
N TYR A 114 7.72 9.05 5.76
CA TYR A 114 8.03 10.42 5.49
C TYR A 114 9.41 10.52 4.85
N TYR A 115 9.47 11.17 3.71
CA TYR A 115 10.71 11.44 3.00
C TYR A 115 11.17 12.87 3.29
N PHE A 116 12.46 13.05 3.42
CA PHE A 116 13.10 14.35 3.61
C PHE A 116 13.99 14.70 2.42
N PRO A 117 14.44 15.97 2.30
CA PRO A 117 15.31 16.37 1.19
C PRO A 117 16.51 15.45 1.01
N SER A 118 16.85 15.19 -0.24
CA SER A 118 17.98 14.33 -0.66
C SER A 118 17.80 12.82 -0.43
N GLN A 119 16.69 12.37 0.08
CA GLN A 119 16.42 10.95 0.24
C GLN A 119 15.92 10.34 -1.07
N ILE A 120 16.38 9.15 -1.36
CA ILE A 120 16.04 8.43 -2.59
C ILE A 120 15.65 7.00 -2.24
N LEU A 121 14.49 6.58 -2.73
CA LEU A 121 14.14 5.17 -2.78
C LEU A 121 14.79 4.55 -4.02
N ALA A 122 15.86 3.80 -3.81
CA ALA A 122 16.56 3.15 -4.90
C ALA A 122 15.67 2.15 -5.64
N LYS A 123 16.02 1.88 -6.91
CA LYS A 123 15.32 0.86 -7.70
C LYS A 123 15.37 -0.48 -6.98
N HIS A 124 14.21 -1.05 -6.74
CA HIS A 124 14.04 -2.34 -6.09
C HIS A 124 12.83 -3.07 -6.66
N ALA A 125 12.64 -4.31 -6.25
CA ALA A 125 11.40 -5.04 -6.42
C ALA A 125 10.91 -5.45 -5.03
N ASP A 126 9.61 -5.38 -4.83
CA ASP A 126 9.00 -5.84 -3.59
C ASP A 126 9.18 -7.35 -3.43
N ARG A 127 9.06 -7.85 -2.20
CA ARG A 127 9.15 -9.28 -1.90
C ARG A 127 8.02 -10.05 -2.59
N ASP A 128 8.22 -11.34 -2.82
CA ASP A 128 7.28 -12.19 -3.58
C ASP A 128 5.88 -12.26 -2.96
N ALA A 129 5.78 -12.17 -1.64
CA ALA A 129 4.49 -12.12 -0.95
C ALA A 129 3.67 -10.86 -1.28
N CYS A 130 4.30 -9.81 -1.83
CA CYS A 130 3.65 -8.58 -2.29
C CYS A 130 3.47 -8.64 -3.81
N GLU A 131 2.68 -9.59 -4.28
CA GLU A 131 2.39 -9.75 -5.71
C GLU A 131 1.75 -8.49 -6.30
N ILE A 132 0.93 -7.80 -5.51
CA ILE A 132 0.36 -6.50 -5.84
C ILE A 132 0.73 -5.52 -4.73
N SER A 133 1.46 -4.48 -5.08
CA SER A 133 1.84 -3.39 -4.18
C SER A 133 1.08 -2.12 -4.53
N VAL A 134 0.75 -1.34 -3.52
CA VAL A 134 0.07 -0.05 -3.66
C VAL A 134 0.90 1.02 -3.01
N THR A 135 1.23 2.06 -3.77
CA THR A 135 1.81 3.29 -3.23
C THR A 135 0.74 4.37 -3.22
N VAL A 136 0.43 4.88 -2.05
CA VAL A 136 -0.53 5.98 -1.88
C VAL A 136 0.26 7.24 -1.57
N HIS A 137 0.16 8.23 -2.46
CA HIS A 137 0.70 9.56 -2.20
C HIS A 137 -0.27 10.32 -1.31
N ILE A 138 0.19 10.76 -0.13
CA ILE A 138 -0.67 11.42 0.85
C ILE A 138 -0.54 12.94 0.75
N SER A 139 0.69 13.45 0.83
CA SER A 139 0.94 14.89 0.77
C SER A 139 2.40 15.18 0.43
N THR A 140 2.64 16.40 -0.03
CA THR A 140 3.99 16.93 -0.24
C THR A 140 3.99 18.45 0.03
N ASN A 141 5.14 18.97 0.44
CA ASN A 141 5.40 20.40 0.53
C ASN A 141 6.32 20.88 -0.60
N LEU A 142 6.55 20.06 -1.60
CA LEU A 142 7.32 20.43 -2.77
C LEU A 142 6.47 21.26 -3.73
N GLU A 143 7.08 22.25 -4.38
CA GLU A 143 6.45 23.04 -5.45
C GLU A 143 6.22 22.19 -6.71
N GLU A 144 7.17 21.31 -7.02
CA GLU A 144 7.08 20.38 -8.14
C GLU A 144 6.76 18.96 -7.66
N PRO A 145 5.95 18.20 -8.39
CA PRO A 145 5.63 16.82 -8.03
C PRO A 145 6.87 15.93 -8.01
N TRP A 146 7.03 15.16 -6.96
CA TRP A 146 8.05 14.12 -6.91
C TRP A 146 7.58 12.85 -7.62
N ALA A 147 8.11 12.65 -8.83
CA ALA A 147 7.70 11.53 -9.67
C ALA A 147 8.13 10.18 -9.12
N ILE A 148 7.23 9.21 -9.16
CA ILE A 148 7.58 7.79 -8.99
C ILE A 148 7.88 7.18 -10.35
N TRP A 149 8.94 6.37 -10.41
CA TRP A 149 9.37 5.69 -11.62
C TRP A 149 9.10 4.19 -11.53
N ILE A 150 8.38 3.65 -12.49
CA ILE A 150 8.09 2.23 -12.57
C ILE A 150 8.74 1.65 -13.80
N LYS A 151 9.53 0.59 -13.59
CA LYS A 151 9.99 -0.24 -14.68
C LYS A 151 9.05 -1.43 -14.81
N THR A 152 8.29 -1.47 -15.90
CA THR A 152 7.49 -2.64 -16.25
C THR A 152 8.39 -3.74 -16.78
N PRO A 153 8.12 -5.01 -16.46
CA PRO A 153 8.88 -6.13 -17.00
C PRO A 153 8.67 -6.28 -18.51
N ASP A 154 9.72 -6.67 -19.21
CA ASP A 154 9.69 -6.88 -20.66
C ASP A 154 8.94 -8.15 -21.06
N THR A 155 8.69 -9.07 -20.13
CA THR A 155 8.00 -10.34 -20.36
C THR A 155 6.89 -10.61 -19.36
N TYR A 156 5.89 -11.36 -19.80
CA TYR A 156 4.67 -11.66 -19.03
C TYR A 156 4.92 -12.49 -17.76
N ALA A 157 6.02 -13.25 -17.71
CA ALA A 157 6.29 -14.23 -16.65
C ALA A 157 6.77 -13.61 -15.32
N ASP A 158 7.37 -12.40 -15.36
CA ASP A 158 8.06 -11.80 -14.20
C ASP A 158 7.33 -10.58 -13.62
N LYS A 159 6.03 -10.43 -13.88
CA LYS A 159 5.31 -9.18 -13.58
C LYS A 159 4.90 -9.07 -12.11
N LYS A 160 5.70 -8.38 -11.32
CA LYS A 160 5.18 -7.72 -10.13
C LYS A 160 4.34 -6.51 -10.56
N LYS A 161 3.14 -6.43 -10.06
CA LYS A 161 2.17 -5.42 -10.44
C LYS A 161 2.10 -4.34 -9.37
N THR A 162 2.22 -3.09 -9.80
CA THR A 162 2.25 -1.93 -8.89
C THR A 162 1.06 -1.03 -9.14
N ILE A 163 0.45 -0.56 -8.08
CA ILE A 163 -0.63 0.44 -8.11
C ILE A 163 -0.13 1.73 -7.49
N ILE A 164 -0.37 2.82 -8.18
CA ILE A 164 -0.04 4.18 -7.75
C ILE A 164 -1.33 4.95 -7.59
N THR A 165 -1.42 5.71 -6.53
CA THR A 165 -2.57 6.58 -6.26
C THR A 165 -2.13 8.00 -5.99
#